data_5b26deb06a1d7734340e220f260d479d
#
_entry.id   5b26deb06a1d7734340e220f260d479d
#
_cell.length_a   1.000
_cell.length_b   1.000
_cell.length_c   1.000
_cell.angle_alpha   90.00
_cell.angle_beta   90.00
_cell.angle_gamma   90.00
#
_symmetry.space_group_name_H-M   'P 1'
#
loop_
_entity.id
_entity.type
_entity.pdbx_description
1 polymer ?
#
loop_
_entity_poly.entity_id
_entity_poly.type
_entity_poly.pdbx_seq_one_letter_code
_entity_poly.pdbx_strand_id
1 'polypeptide(L)'
;MSGILEKIERMLTNAGETELSKMKMNIVRVLAVYKGVSWKTELFPDLAKLLEFLGQPDIIKPRILGKALSSLLSDGIITVEDKTRGAMLEKGIYTDQLIRLNDLAKVKSALEKDPVFARYMHTRDRMIKGALFE
;
A
#
# COMPACT_ATOMS: atom_id res chain seq x y z
N MET A 1 -8.89 11.95 20.62
CA MET A 1 -8.94 11.12 19.40
C MET A 1 -7.57 11.01 18.77
N SER A 2 -7.21 9.80 18.31
CA SER A 2 -5.94 9.61 17.61
C SER A 2 -6.05 10.06 16.17
N GLY A 3 -5.12 10.90 15.74
CA GLY A 3 -5.01 11.28 14.34
C GLY A 3 -4.35 10.19 13.50
N ILE A 4 -4.32 10.40 12.17
CA ILE A 4 -3.71 9.44 11.23
C ILE A 4 -2.24 9.20 11.55
N LEU A 5 -1.48 10.25 11.84
CA LEU A 5 -0.06 10.14 12.20
C LEU A 5 0.15 9.15 13.35
N GLU A 6 -0.59 9.33 14.43
CA GLU A 6 -0.48 8.47 15.61
C GLU A 6 -0.92 7.03 15.32
N LYS A 7 -1.96 6.86 14.50
CA LYS A 7 -2.42 5.52 14.10
C LYS A 7 -1.36 4.77 13.32
N ILE A 8 -0.69 5.44 12.37
CA ILE A 8 0.37 4.82 11.58
C ILE A 8 1.59 4.52 12.46
N GLU A 9 1.95 5.42 13.36
CA GLU A 9 3.06 5.18 14.28
C GLU A 9 2.81 3.96 15.17
N ARG A 10 1.58 3.79 15.64
CA ARG A 10 1.16 2.61 16.40
C ARG A 10 1.24 1.34 15.57
N MET A 11 0.80 1.41 14.30
CA MET A 11 0.90 0.29 13.38
C MET A 11 2.35 -0.13 13.16
N LEU A 12 3.26 0.83 13.03
CA LEU A 12 4.70 0.54 12.89
C LEU A 12 5.24 -0.23 14.10
N THR A 13 4.82 0.15 15.30
CA THR A 13 5.24 -0.53 16.52
C THR A 13 4.76 -1.98 16.54
N ASN A 14 3.58 -2.25 16.03
CA ASN A 14 2.93 -3.57 16.09
C ASN A 14 3.02 -4.36 14.78
N ALA A 15 3.74 -3.87 13.78
CA ALA A 15 3.68 -4.38 12.41
C ALA A 15 4.12 -5.84 12.23
N GLY A 16 4.90 -6.37 13.17
CA GLY A 16 5.39 -7.74 13.07
C GLY A 16 4.57 -8.76 13.86
N GLU A 17 3.55 -8.35 14.60
CA GLU A 17 2.85 -9.22 15.54
C GLU A 17 1.94 -10.28 14.90
N THR A 18 1.21 -9.93 13.86
CA THR A 18 0.27 -10.84 13.19
C THR A 18 0.36 -10.70 11.68
N GLU A 19 -0.17 -11.69 10.95
CA GLU A 19 -0.31 -11.60 9.50
C GLU A 19 -1.14 -10.37 9.09
N LEU A 20 -2.20 -10.10 9.85
CA LEU A 20 -3.06 -8.94 9.58
C LEU A 20 -2.30 -7.63 9.77
N SER A 21 -1.55 -7.49 10.88
CA SER A 21 -0.74 -6.30 11.15
C SER A 21 0.29 -6.05 10.06
N LYS A 22 0.98 -7.10 9.62
CA LYS A 22 1.95 -7.03 8.52
C LYS A 22 1.30 -6.57 7.23
N MET A 23 0.16 -7.16 6.89
CA MET A 23 -0.56 -6.82 5.66
C MET A 23 -1.04 -5.37 5.68
N LYS A 24 -1.61 -4.92 6.77
CA LYS A 24 -2.06 -3.53 6.93
C LYS A 24 -0.91 -2.56 6.70
N MET A 25 0.23 -2.81 7.33
CA MET A 25 1.38 -1.92 7.19
C MET A 25 1.93 -1.94 5.77
N ASN A 26 1.99 -3.11 5.15
CA ASN A 26 2.48 -3.24 3.78
C ASN A 26 1.55 -2.53 2.78
N ILE A 27 0.24 -2.58 3.00
CA ILE A 27 -0.72 -1.84 2.16
C ILE A 27 -0.44 -0.33 2.26
N VAL A 28 -0.25 0.19 3.46
CA VAL A 28 0.06 1.61 3.67
C VAL A 28 1.36 1.99 2.95
N ARG A 29 2.39 1.17 3.08
CA ARG A 29 3.68 1.39 2.41
C ARG A 29 3.52 1.45 0.89
N VAL A 30 2.82 0.48 0.31
CA VAL A 30 2.59 0.42 -1.14
C VAL A 30 1.80 1.63 -1.62
N LEU A 31 0.72 1.98 -0.92
CA LEU A 31 -0.07 3.16 -1.29
C LEU A 31 0.77 4.43 -1.25
N ALA A 32 1.61 4.59 -0.22
CA ALA A 32 2.47 5.77 -0.11
C ALA A 32 3.50 5.85 -1.23
N VAL A 33 4.01 4.70 -1.71
CA VAL A 33 4.93 4.63 -2.85
C VAL A 33 4.27 5.20 -4.10
N TYR A 34 2.99 4.95 -4.30
CA TYR A 34 2.23 5.41 -5.47
C TYR A 34 1.44 6.69 -5.20
N LYS A 35 1.98 7.55 -4.35
CA LYS A 35 1.40 8.87 -4.03
C LYS A 35 0.03 8.79 -3.36
N GLY A 36 -0.22 7.70 -2.66
CA GLY A 36 -1.41 7.53 -1.84
C GLY A 36 -2.64 7.01 -2.56
N VAL A 37 -2.52 6.58 -3.80
CA VAL A 37 -3.66 6.12 -4.61
C VAL A 37 -3.28 4.85 -5.36
N SER A 38 -4.16 3.86 -5.35
CA SER A 38 -4.00 2.66 -6.18
C SER A 38 -5.36 2.05 -6.52
N TRP A 39 -5.40 1.32 -7.63
CA TRP A 39 -6.54 0.46 -7.94
C TRP A 39 -6.39 -0.85 -7.18
N LYS A 40 -7.50 -1.41 -6.70
CA LYS A 40 -7.47 -2.68 -5.96
C LYS A 40 -6.83 -3.79 -6.79
N THR A 41 -7.12 -3.85 -8.09
CA THR A 41 -6.54 -4.86 -8.99
C THR A 41 -5.04 -4.72 -9.16
N GLU A 42 -4.50 -3.52 -8.99
CA GLU A 42 -3.06 -3.25 -9.09
C GLU A 42 -2.35 -3.43 -7.74
N LEU A 43 -3.09 -3.31 -6.65
CA LEU A 43 -2.53 -3.42 -5.31
C LEU A 43 -1.88 -4.78 -5.07
N PHE A 44 -2.51 -5.85 -5.56
CA PHE A 44 -2.01 -7.21 -5.38
C PHE A 44 -0.60 -7.40 -5.96
N PRO A 45 -0.34 -7.11 -7.25
CA PRO A 45 1.01 -7.24 -7.79
C PRO A 45 2.01 -6.29 -7.15
N ASP A 46 1.58 -5.11 -6.73
CA ASP A 46 2.46 -4.15 -6.07
C ASP A 46 2.87 -4.63 -4.67
N LEU A 47 1.96 -5.27 -3.94
CA LEU A 47 2.27 -5.93 -2.67
C LEU A 47 3.25 -7.08 -2.88
N ALA A 48 3.06 -7.86 -3.94
CA ALA A 48 3.97 -8.96 -4.26
C ALA A 48 5.40 -8.45 -4.49
N LYS A 49 5.56 -7.32 -5.16
CA LYS A 49 6.86 -6.69 -5.37
C LYS A 49 7.51 -6.29 -4.05
N LEU A 50 6.75 -5.71 -3.14
CA LEU A 50 7.26 -5.33 -1.82
C LEU A 50 7.70 -6.57 -1.03
N LEU A 51 6.89 -7.63 -1.03
CA LEU A 51 7.23 -8.86 -0.32
C LEU A 51 8.49 -9.51 -0.89
N GLU A 52 8.65 -9.51 -2.21
CA GLU A 52 9.87 -9.98 -2.85
C GLU A 52 11.08 -9.18 -2.40
N PHE A 53 10.96 -7.86 -2.36
CA PHE A 53 12.01 -6.97 -1.87
C PHE A 53 12.42 -7.31 -0.42
N LEU A 54 11.42 -7.63 0.43
CA LEU A 54 11.66 -7.99 1.82
C LEU A 54 12.22 -9.40 2.01
N GLY A 55 12.39 -10.16 0.92
CA GLY A 55 12.82 -11.56 1.02
C GLY A 55 11.75 -12.47 1.59
N GLN A 56 10.48 -12.07 1.49
CA GLN A 56 9.33 -12.81 2.01
C GLN A 56 8.33 -13.08 0.89
N PRO A 57 8.68 -13.89 -0.12
CA PRO A 57 7.82 -14.12 -1.27
C PRO A 57 6.64 -15.06 -0.94
N ASP A 58 5.92 -14.73 0.11
CA ASP A 58 4.76 -15.51 0.52
C ASP A 58 3.56 -15.25 -0.40
N ILE A 59 2.67 -16.25 -0.45
CA ILE A 59 1.41 -16.11 -1.15
C ILE A 59 0.54 -15.11 -0.39
N ILE A 60 0.10 -14.07 -1.09
CA ILE A 60 -0.84 -13.10 -0.53
C ILE A 60 -2.21 -13.78 -0.45
N LYS A 61 -2.70 -13.95 0.77
CA LYS A 61 -4.01 -14.57 1.00
C LYS A 61 -5.11 -13.54 0.77
N PRO A 62 -6.02 -13.75 -0.17
CA PRO A 62 -7.10 -12.77 -0.43
C PRO A 62 -7.93 -12.44 0.81
N ARG A 63 -8.14 -13.42 1.68
CA ARG A 63 -8.89 -13.22 2.93
C ARG A 63 -8.20 -12.20 3.84
N ILE A 64 -6.89 -12.32 4.00
CA ILE A 64 -6.12 -11.41 4.85
C ILE A 64 -6.06 -10.03 4.21
N LEU A 65 -5.89 -9.96 2.90
CA LEU A 65 -5.92 -8.70 2.17
C LEU A 65 -7.27 -7.98 2.37
N GLY A 66 -8.37 -8.69 2.22
CA GLY A 66 -9.71 -8.14 2.42
C GLY A 66 -9.94 -7.64 3.85
N LYS A 67 -9.51 -8.41 4.85
CA LYS A 67 -9.60 -8.00 6.25
C LYS A 67 -8.75 -6.77 6.55
N ALA A 68 -7.56 -6.71 5.97
CA ALA A 68 -6.67 -5.58 6.15
C ALA A 68 -7.27 -4.30 5.56
N LEU A 69 -7.81 -4.38 4.35
CA LEU A 69 -8.49 -3.24 3.71
C LEU A 69 -9.69 -2.78 4.54
N SER A 70 -10.51 -3.70 5.02
CA SER A 70 -11.67 -3.37 5.87
C SER A 70 -11.25 -2.69 7.16
N SER A 71 -10.17 -3.17 7.78
CA SER A 71 -9.65 -2.59 9.02
C SER A 71 -9.10 -1.18 8.79
N LEU A 72 -8.33 -0.98 7.72
CA LEU A 72 -7.81 0.34 7.37
C LEU A 72 -8.94 1.34 7.06
N LEU A 73 -9.98 0.87 6.39
CA LEU A 73 -11.16 1.69 6.11
C LEU A 73 -11.88 2.08 7.40
N SER A 74 -12.12 1.12 8.29
CA SER A 74 -12.73 1.38 9.61
C SER A 74 -11.93 2.37 10.44
N ASP A 75 -10.61 2.30 10.37
CA ASP A 75 -9.71 3.16 11.12
C ASP A 75 -9.58 4.57 10.51
N GLY A 76 -10.20 4.80 9.35
CA GLY A 76 -10.13 6.10 8.68
C GLY A 76 -8.79 6.37 8.02
N ILE A 77 -7.97 5.35 7.81
CA ILE A 77 -6.64 5.50 7.17
C ILE A 77 -6.78 5.53 5.66
N ILE A 78 -7.75 4.80 5.10
CA ILE A 78 -8.02 4.79 3.66
C ILE A 78 -9.48 5.10 3.38
N THR A 79 -9.75 5.50 2.13
CA THR A 79 -11.10 5.49 1.54
C THR A 79 -11.08 4.54 0.35
N VAL A 80 -12.24 3.98 0.04
CA VAL A 80 -12.42 3.06 -1.08
C VAL A 80 -13.63 3.52 -1.87
N GLU A 81 -13.45 3.71 -3.18
CA GLU A 81 -14.51 4.14 -4.07
C GLU A 81 -14.65 3.19 -5.24
N ASP A 82 -15.89 2.81 -5.57
CA ASP A 82 -16.14 2.07 -6.79
C ASP A 82 -16.05 3.02 -7.98
N LYS A 83 -15.24 2.65 -8.96
CA LYS A 83 -15.03 3.44 -10.16
C LYS A 83 -15.13 2.56 -11.40
N THR A 84 -15.66 3.13 -12.47
CA THR A 84 -15.69 2.46 -13.75
C THR A 84 -14.38 2.69 -14.48
N ARG A 85 -13.80 1.61 -15.02
CA ARG A 85 -12.57 1.69 -15.83
C ARG A 85 -12.86 1.18 -17.24
N GLY A 86 -12.28 1.85 -18.23
CA GLY A 86 -12.27 1.36 -19.59
C GLY A 86 -11.05 0.50 -19.86
N ALA A 87 -11.23 -0.62 -20.54
CA ALA A 87 -10.12 -1.45 -20.99
C ALA A 87 -9.82 -1.15 -22.45
N MET A 88 -8.59 -0.74 -22.76
CA MET A 88 -8.23 -0.33 -24.10
C MET A 88 -8.26 -1.44 -25.14
N LEU A 89 -7.99 -2.67 -24.71
CA LEU A 89 -7.90 -3.83 -25.62
C LEU A 89 -9.05 -4.80 -25.49
N GLU A 90 -9.94 -4.57 -24.55
CA GLU A 90 -11.12 -5.40 -24.33
C GLU A 90 -12.38 -4.59 -24.61
N LYS A 91 -13.40 -5.27 -25.06
CA LYS A 91 -14.70 -4.64 -25.28
C LYS A 91 -15.39 -4.45 -23.95
N GLY A 92 -15.70 -3.22 -23.59
CA GLY A 92 -16.49 -2.89 -22.44
C GLY A 92 -15.76 -2.11 -21.37
N ILE A 93 -16.48 -1.87 -20.32
CA ILE A 93 -16.01 -1.18 -19.12
C ILE A 93 -16.23 -2.13 -17.95
N TYR A 94 -15.40 -2.01 -16.93
CA TYR A 94 -15.55 -2.80 -15.72
C TYR A 94 -15.42 -1.91 -14.50
N THR A 95 -15.96 -2.38 -13.37
CA THR A 95 -15.86 -1.69 -12.10
C THR A 95 -14.63 -2.16 -11.35
N ASP A 96 -13.87 -1.21 -10.83
CA ASP A 96 -12.73 -1.47 -9.95
C ASP A 96 -12.88 -0.56 -8.74
N GLN A 97 -12.09 -0.81 -7.72
CA GLN A 97 -12.07 0.02 -6.53
C GLN A 97 -10.82 0.89 -6.49
N LEU A 98 -11.04 2.19 -6.31
CA LEU A 98 -9.95 3.15 -6.13
C LEU A 98 -9.71 3.31 -4.64
N ILE A 99 -8.50 3.02 -4.19
CA ILE A 99 -8.09 3.07 -2.80
C ILE A 99 -7.18 4.27 -2.61
N ARG A 100 -7.53 5.12 -1.65
CA ARG A 100 -6.75 6.33 -1.33
C ARG A 100 -6.35 6.35 0.12
N LEU A 101 -5.10 6.76 0.40
CA LEU A 101 -4.71 7.13 1.75
C LEU A 101 -5.34 8.47 2.11
N ASN A 102 -5.90 8.56 3.30
CA ASN A 102 -6.34 9.83 3.86
C ASN A 102 -5.10 10.57 4.39
N ASP A 103 -5.00 11.86 4.07
CA ASP A 103 -3.91 12.71 4.54
C ASP A 103 -2.51 12.14 4.25
N LEU A 104 -2.17 12.06 2.98
CA LEU A 104 -0.88 11.53 2.52
C LEU A 104 0.32 12.16 3.21
N ALA A 105 0.27 13.47 3.46
CA ALA A 105 1.37 14.18 4.11
C ALA A 105 1.66 13.63 5.51
N LYS A 106 0.63 13.38 6.31
CA LYS A 106 0.79 12.81 7.65
C LYS A 106 1.25 11.36 7.59
N VAL A 107 0.77 10.58 6.64
CA VAL A 107 1.22 9.20 6.45
C VAL A 107 2.70 9.18 6.09
N LYS A 108 3.14 10.00 5.17
CA LYS A 108 4.56 10.12 4.80
C LYS A 108 5.41 10.56 5.98
N SER A 109 4.92 11.49 6.79
CA SER A 109 5.62 11.93 7.98
C SER A 109 5.85 10.78 8.96
N ALA A 110 4.84 9.93 9.17
CA ALA A 110 4.98 8.73 10.00
C ALA A 110 5.97 7.74 9.39
N LEU A 111 5.93 7.57 8.07
CA LEU A 111 6.80 6.62 7.36
C LEU A 111 8.27 7.05 7.30
N GLU A 112 8.59 8.29 7.63
CA GLU A 112 9.98 8.74 7.80
C GLU A 112 10.71 7.92 8.87
N LYS A 113 9.96 7.37 9.83
CA LYS A 113 10.49 6.52 10.90
C LYS A 113 10.54 5.05 10.52
N ASP A 114 10.10 4.70 9.33
CA ASP A 114 10.02 3.31 8.87
C ASP A 114 11.23 2.97 7.99
N PRO A 115 12.19 2.17 8.49
CA PRO A 115 13.36 1.81 7.70
C PRO A 115 13.03 0.96 6.47
N VAL A 116 11.95 0.17 6.53
CA VAL A 116 11.50 -0.64 5.38
C VAL A 116 11.07 0.27 4.25
N PHE A 117 10.23 1.25 4.53
CA PHE A 117 9.76 2.19 3.52
C PHE A 117 10.92 2.98 2.91
N ALA A 118 11.82 3.47 3.75
CA ALA A 118 12.98 4.24 3.29
C ALA A 118 13.86 3.42 2.33
N ARG A 119 14.16 2.17 2.67
CA ARG A 119 14.97 1.29 1.82
C ARG A 119 14.26 0.95 0.52
N TYR A 120 12.96 0.69 0.58
CA TYR A 120 12.19 0.35 -0.61
C TYR A 120 12.14 1.53 -1.59
N MET A 121 11.88 2.73 -1.10
CA MET A 121 11.89 3.94 -1.91
C MET A 121 13.26 4.20 -2.54
N HIS A 122 14.31 4.06 -1.76
CA HIS A 122 15.68 4.25 -2.25
C HIS A 122 16.01 3.26 -3.38
N THR A 123 15.66 2.00 -3.20
CA THR A 123 15.89 0.95 -4.20
C THR A 123 15.11 1.22 -5.48
N ARG A 124 13.85 1.60 -5.37
CA ARG A 124 13.03 1.98 -6.53
C ARG A 124 13.63 3.15 -7.29
N ASP A 125 14.04 4.19 -6.59
CA ASP A 125 14.66 5.35 -7.21
C ASP A 125 15.93 5.00 -7.97
N ARG A 126 16.76 4.14 -7.41
CA ARG A 126 17.97 3.66 -8.09
C ARG A 126 17.64 2.87 -9.35
N MET A 127 16.64 1.99 -9.30
CA MET A 127 16.21 1.19 -10.45
C MET A 127 15.68 2.08 -11.56
N ILE A 128 14.87 3.08 -11.21
CA ILE A 128 14.33 4.03 -12.19
C ILE A 128 15.46 4.83 -12.85
N LYS A 129 16.41 5.35 -12.06
CA LYS A 129 17.56 6.08 -12.58
C LYS A 129 18.42 5.23 -13.50
N GLY A 130 18.68 3.97 -13.10
CA GLY A 130 19.43 3.04 -13.94
C GLY A 130 18.76 2.81 -15.28
N ALA A 131 17.43 2.61 -15.29
CA ALA A 131 16.69 2.41 -16.52
C ALA A 131 16.68 3.65 -17.42
N LEU A 132 16.73 4.86 -16.85
CA LEU A 132 16.72 6.09 -17.62
C LEU A 132 18.09 6.48 -18.21
N PHE A 133 19.17 6.05 -17.59
CA PHE A 133 20.53 6.49 -17.94
C PHE A 133 21.44 5.40 -18.47
N GLU A 134 20.92 4.21 -18.65
CA GLU A 134 21.66 3.14 -19.33
C GLU A 134 21.65 3.28 -20.84
#